data_b0c9582ca90d44abb5d441164c87aa5f
#
_entry.id   b0c9582ca90d44abb5d441164c87aa5f
#
_cell.length_a   1.000
_cell.length_b   1.000
_cell.length_c   1.000
_cell.angle_alpha   90.00
_cell.angle_beta   90.00
_cell.angle_gamma   90.00
#
_symmetry.space_group_name_H-M   'P 1'
#
loop_
_entity.id
_entity.type
_entity.pdbx_description
1 polymer ?
#
loop_
_entity_poly.entity_id
_entity_poly.type
_entity_poly.pdbx_seq_one_letter_code
_entity_poly.pdbx_strand_id
1 'polypeptide(L)'
;LDPCAVLFVPLELAPGEEVTVSFLLGEAASVDEAKSLVSGLREGSNIERALADTKSFWDDLLETLQVDVPDKSVNFLLNRWLPYQTLSCRIWARSAFYQSGGAWGFRDQLQDSLALTTLYPQAARDQILRSARQQFEEG
;
A
#
# COMPACT_ATOMS: atom_id res chain seq x y z
N LEU A 1 -20.10 -12.91 17.28
CA LEU A 1 -20.59 -11.62 16.75
C LEU A 1 -19.49 -11.04 15.89
N ASP A 2 -19.78 -10.78 14.61
CA ASP A 2 -18.85 -10.13 13.70
C ASP A 2 -19.11 -8.62 13.77
N PRO A 3 -18.22 -7.83 14.38
CA PRO A 3 -18.39 -6.39 14.44
C PRO A 3 -18.32 -5.78 13.04
N CYS A 4 -19.22 -4.88 12.73
CA CYS A 4 -19.23 -4.13 11.48
C CYS A 4 -19.45 -2.64 11.75
N ALA A 5 -18.94 -1.81 10.85
CA ALA A 5 -19.24 -0.38 10.79
C ALA A 5 -20.05 -0.13 9.51
N VAL A 6 -21.15 0.63 9.64
CA VAL A 6 -22.02 0.96 8.51
C VAL A 6 -22.18 2.48 8.42
N LEU A 7 -21.98 3.02 7.24
CA LEU A 7 -22.32 4.40 6.88
C LEU A 7 -23.50 4.36 5.90
N PHE A 8 -24.52 5.13 6.20
CA PHE A 8 -25.70 5.25 5.36
C PHE A 8 -25.87 6.70 4.91
N VAL A 9 -25.95 6.91 3.60
CA VAL A 9 -26.18 8.23 2.99
C VAL A 9 -27.45 8.13 2.16
N PRO A 10 -28.58 8.76 2.59
CA PRO A 10 -29.79 8.83 1.77
C PRO A 10 -29.53 9.78 0.58
N LEU A 11 -29.95 9.36 -0.61
CA LEU A 11 -29.84 10.14 -1.83
C LEU A 11 -31.22 10.23 -2.50
N GLU A 12 -31.58 11.46 -2.90
CA GLU A 12 -32.75 11.71 -3.73
C GLU A 12 -32.24 12.30 -5.05
N LEU A 13 -32.51 11.65 -6.18
CA LEU A 13 -32.01 12.04 -7.50
C LEU A 13 -33.18 12.37 -8.41
N ALA A 14 -33.15 13.53 -9.04
CA ALA A 14 -34.05 13.86 -10.13
C ALA A 14 -33.63 13.14 -11.42
N PRO A 15 -34.54 12.98 -12.41
CA PRO A 15 -34.20 12.39 -13.71
C PRO A 15 -33.03 13.12 -14.38
N GLY A 16 -31.93 12.40 -14.67
CA GLY A 16 -30.72 12.94 -15.27
C GLY A 16 -29.72 13.59 -14.31
N GLU A 17 -30.02 13.58 -13.02
CA GLU A 17 -29.08 14.05 -11.97
C GLU A 17 -28.08 12.98 -11.60
N GLU A 18 -26.82 13.39 -11.39
CA GLU A 18 -25.73 12.55 -10.92
C GLU A 18 -25.15 13.12 -9.63
N VAL A 19 -24.90 12.24 -8.64
CA VAL A 19 -24.26 12.60 -7.38
C VAL A 19 -23.10 11.65 -7.11
N THR A 20 -21.96 12.21 -6.76
CA THR A 20 -20.78 11.43 -6.33
C THR A 20 -20.69 11.44 -4.82
N VAL A 21 -20.62 10.25 -4.21
CA VAL A 21 -20.41 10.08 -2.78
C VAL A 21 -19.10 9.35 -2.56
N SER A 22 -18.26 9.90 -1.69
CA SER A 22 -16.96 9.31 -1.35
C SER A 22 -16.96 8.82 0.10
N PHE A 23 -16.48 7.61 0.31
CA PHE A 23 -16.24 7.03 1.62
C PHE A 23 -14.74 6.92 1.85
N LEU A 24 -14.30 7.33 3.04
CA LEU A 24 -12.90 7.27 3.44
C LEU A 24 -12.74 6.17 4.50
N LEU A 25 -11.80 5.26 4.26
CA LEU A 25 -11.37 4.26 5.23
C LEU A 25 -9.86 4.33 5.36
N GLY A 26 -9.37 4.39 6.58
CA GLY A 26 -7.93 4.50 6.83
C GLY A 26 -7.58 4.27 8.28
N GLU A 27 -6.28 4.31 8.57
CA GLU A 27 -5.75 4.31 9.92
C GLU A 27 -4.78 5.48 10.10
N ALA A 28 -4.57 5.89 11.34
CA ALA A 28 -3.64 6.94 11.69
C ALA A 28 -3.06 6.69 13.09
N ALA A 29 -1.88 7.23 13.37
CA ALA A 29 -1.23 7.07 14.67
C ALA A 29 -1.94 7.88 15.79
N SER A 30 -2.76 8.87 15.44
CA SER A 30 -3.51 9.69 16.39
C SER A 30 -4.84 10.17 15.82
N VAL A 31 -5.74 10.59 16.72
CA VAL A 31 -7.04 11.18 16.33
C VAL A 31 -6.85 12.50 15.55
N ASP A 32 -5.86 13.28 15.89
CA ASP A 32 -5.62 14.57 15.20
C ASP A 32 -5.07 14.34 13.79
N GLU A 33 -4.21 13.35 13.60
CA GLU A 33 -3.77 12.91 12.29
C GLU A 33 -4.94 12.39 11.44
N ALA A 34 -5.80 11.54 12.02
CA ALA A 34 -7.00 11.04 11.33
C ALA A 34 -7.91 12.19 10.87
N LYS A 35 -8.16 13.19 11.74
CA LYS A 35 -8.94 14.38 11.37
C LYS A 35 -8.29 15.18 10.25
N SER A 36 -6.97 15.34 10.29
CA SER A 36 -6.21 16.03 9.25
C SER A 36 -6.32 15.34 7.90
N LEU A 37 -6.15 14.00 7.86
CA LEU A 37 -6.31 13.19 6.65
C LEU A 37 -7.72 13.30 6.07
N VAL A 38 -8.75 13.15 6.91
CA VAL A 38 -10.15 13.30 6.48
C VAL A 38 -10.43 14.69 5.95
N SER A 39 -9.98 15.74 6.65
CA SER A 39 -10.17 17.12 6.20
C SER A 39 -9.48 17.41 4.88
N GLY A 40 -8.26 16.88 4.69
CA GLY A 40 -7.49 17.02 3.46
C GLY A 40 -8.14 16.33 2.25
N LEU A 41 -8.92 15.27 2.45
CA LEU A 41 -9.56 14.51 1.37
C LEU A 41 -11.03 14.86 1.12
N ARG A 42 -11.64 15.73 1.96
CA ARG A 42 -13.07 16.07 1.81
C ARG A 42 -13.39 16.93 0.58
N GLU A 43 -12.43 17.65 0.06
CA GLU A 43 -12.61 18.43 -1.16
C GLU A 43 -12.44 17.50 -2.38
N GLY A 44 -13.41 17.48 -3.31
CA GLY A 44 -13.47 16.53 -4.43
C GLY A 44 -12.21 16.50 -5.30
N SER A 45 -11.61 17.67 -5.57
CA SER A 45 -10.34 17.77 -6.31
C SER A 45 -9.16 17.09 -5.62
N ASN A 46 -9.20 16.94 -4.29
CA ASN A 46 -8.14 16.29 -3.54
C ASN A 46 -8.18 14.76 -3.65
N ILE A 47 -9.36 14.18 -3.85
CA ILE A 47 -9.51 12.73 -4.11
C ILE A 47 -8.89 12.38 -5.47
N GLU A 48 -9.18 13.17 -6.51
CA GLU A 48 -8.60 12.98 -7.83
C GLU A 48 -7.08 13.14 -7.81
N ARG A 49 -6.58 14.15 -7.07
CA ARG A 49 -5.15 14.35 -6.88
C ARG A 49 -4.51 13.18 -6.14
N ALA A 50 -5.11 12.68 -5.05
CA ALA A 50 -4.60 11.53 -4.32
C ALA A 50 -4.51 10.27 -5.20
N LEU A 51 -5.48 10.07 -6.10
CA LEU A 51 -5.42 8.99 -7.08
C LEU A 51 -4.28 9.20 -8.09
N ALA A 52 -4.10 10.43 -8.58
CA ALA A 52 -3.01 10.76 -9.50
C ALA A 52 -1.64 10.56 -8.83
N ASP A 53 -1.48 11.05 -7.59
CA ASP A 53 -0.25 10.90 -6.80
C ASP A 53 0.06 9.41 -6.55
N THR A 54 -0.96 8.60 -6.24
CA THR A 54 -0.80 7.15 -6.07
C THR A 54 -0.34 6.47 -7.36
N LYS A 55 -0.91 6.83 -8.50
CA LYS A 55 -0.48 6.30 -9.79
C LYS A 55 0.96 6.70 -10.11
N SER A 56 1.30 7.98 -9.94
CA SER A 56 2.65 8.47 -10.15
C SER A 56 3.67 7.74 -9.28
N PHE A 57 3.38 7.57 -7.99
CA PHE A 57 4.23 6.80 -7.09
C PHE A 57 4.54 5.39 -7.62
N TRP A 58 3.50 4.66 -8.05
CA TRP A 58 3.69 3.31 -8.57
C TRP A 58 4.42 3.29 -9.91
N ASP A 59 4.16 4.24 -10.80
CA ASP A 59 4.83 4.33 -12.08
C ASP A 59 6.32 4.66 -11.87
N ASP A 60 6.66 5.67 -11.08
CA ASP A 60 8.04 6.04 -10.75
C ASP A 60 8.82 4.87 -10.12
N LEU A 61 8.19 4.16 -9.19
CA LEU A 61 8.81 3.01 -8.53
C LEU A 61 9.05 1.85 -9.50
N LEU A 62 8.03 1.48 -10.26
CA LEU A 62 8.06 0.31 -11.14
C LEU A 62 8.87 0.56 -12.42
N GLU A 63 9.15 1.82 -12.77
CA GLU A 63 10.02 2.18 -13.88
C GLU A 63 11.52 2.21 -13.52
N THR A 64 11.86 2.11 -12.22
CA THR A 64 13.25 2.14 -11.74
C THR A 64 14.12 1.04 -12.38
N LEU A 65 13.55 -0.14 -12.57
CA LEU A 65 14.21 -1.28 -13.20
C LEU A 65 13.27 -1.89 -14.24
N GLN A 66 13.76 -1.96 -15.48
CA GLN A 66 12.99 -2.52 -16.59
C GLN A 66 13.75 -3.67 -17.26
N VAL A 67 13.06 -4.77 -17.43
CA VAL A 67 13.51 -5.95 -18.18
C VAL A 67 12.73 -6.00 -19.48
N ASP A 68 13.42 -6.13 -20.60
CA ASP A 68 12.80 -6.35 -21.90
C ASP A 68 13.32 -7.62 -22.53
N VAL A 69 12.44 -8.63 -22.58
CA VAL A 69 12.69 -9.95 -23.21
C VAL A 69 11.59 -10.22 -24.25
N PRO A 70 11.80 -11.16 -25.18
CA PRO A 70 10.81 -11.48 -26.20
C PRO A 70 9.43 -11.88 -25.64
N ASP A 71 9.41 -12.58 -24.51
CA ASP A 71 8.16 -12.97 -23.84
C ASP A 71 7.60 -11.82 -23.00
N LYS A 72 6.51 -11.24 -23.48
CA LYS A 72 5.85 -10.10 -22.80
C LYS A 72 5.23 -10.46 -21.47
N SER A 73 4.89 -11.73 -21.22
CA SER A 73 4.40 -12.19 -19.91
C SER A 73 5.49 -12.06 -18.85
N VAL A 74 6.73 -12.37 -19.21
CA VAL A 74 7.89 -12.22 -18.34
C VAL A 74 8.15 -10.73 -18.04
N ASN A 75 8.04 -9.88 -19.05
CA ASN A 75 8.18 -8.43 -18.85
C ASN A 75 7.14 -7.89 -17.86
N PHE A 76 5.87 -8.26 -18.03
CA PHE A 76 4.81 -7.84 -17.10
C PHE A 76 5.07 -8.36 -15.68
N LEU A 77 5.45 -9.63 -15.56
CA LEU A 77 5.72 -10.26 -14.27
C LEU A 77 6.85 -9.56 -13.52
N LEU A 78 8.00 -9.35 -14.18
CA LEU A 78 9.19 -8.78 -13.56
C LEU A 78 9.12 -7.27 -13.36
N ASN A 79 8.52 -6.54 -14.30
CA ASN A 79 8.51 -5.07 -14.25
C ASN A 79 7.36 -4.51 -13.42
N ARG A 80 6.26 -5.25 -13.25
CA ARG A 80 5.06 -4.76 -12.60
C ARG A 80 4.61 -5.63 -11.42
N TRP A 81 4.31 -6.90 -11.69
CA TRP A 81 3.61 -7.73 -10.73
C TRP A 81 4.43 -8.12 -9.50
N LEU A 82 5.62 -8.66 -9.67
CA LEU A 82 6.47 -9.11 -8.55
C LEU A 82 6.94 -7.94 -7.66
N PRO A 83 7.41 -6.81 -8.19
CA PRO A 83 7.74 -5.65 -7.37
C PRO A 83 6.54 -5.13 -6.57
N TYR A 84 5.39 -5.00 -7.21
CA TYR A 84 4.15 -4.61 -6.56
C TYR A 84 3.78 -5.58 -5.42
N GLN A 85 3.75 -6.89 -5.68
CA GLN A 85 3.43 -7.92 -4.69
C GLN A 85 4.40 -7.90 -3.50
N THR A 86 5.69 -7.74 -3.77
CA THR A 86 6.69 -7.70 -2.71
C THR A 86 6.46 -6.51 -1.79
N LEU A 87 6.35 -5.31 -2.33
CA LEU A 87 6.16 -4.11 -1.52
C LEU A 87 4.80 -4.10 -0.83
N SER A 88 3.74 -4.27 -1.61
CA SER A 88 2.35 -4.12 -1.14
C SER A 88 1.95 -5.22 -0.17
N CYS A 89 2.20 -6.49 -0.52
CA CYS A 89 1.71 -7.62 0.26
C CYS A 89 2.70 -8.08 1.33
N ARG A 90 4.00 -8.11 1.00
CA ARG A 90 4.99 -8.69 1.92
C ARG A 90 5.53 -7.67 2.92
N ILE A 91 5.77 -6.44 2.48
CA ILE A 91 6.36 -5.41 3.35
C ILE A 91 5.28 -4.58 4.05
N TRP A 92 4.36 -3.97 3.30
CA TRP A 92 3.34 -3.10 3.88
C TRP A 92 2.23 -3.86 4.61
N ALA A 93 1.57 -4.80 3.91
CA ALA A 93 0.46 -5.56 4.49
C ALA A 93 0.92 -6.73 5.37
N ARG A 94 2.19 -7.10 5.33
CA ARG A 94 2.74 -8.22 6.12
C ARG A 94 1.97 -9.52 5.94
N SER A 95 1.56 -9.80 4.72
CA SER A 95 0.82 -11.01 4.38
C SER A 95 1.77 -12.17 4.15
N ALA A 96 1.58 -13.28 4.86
CA ALA A 96 2.22 -14.55 4.54
C ALA A 96 1.43 -15.28 3.44
N PHE A 97 2.07 -16.23 2.75
CA PHE A 97 1.41 -16.98 1.69
C PHE A 97 0.30 -17.90 2.21
N TYR A 98 0.30 -18.23 3.50
CA TYR A 98 -0.71 -19.08 4.14
C TYR A 98 -1.83 -18.30 4.83
N GLN A 99 -1.61 -17.03 5.17
CA GLN A 99 -2.63 -16.14 5.72
C GLN A 99 -2.23 -14.67 5.65
N SER A 100 -3.21 -13.79 5.55
CA SER A 100 -3.05 -12.37 5.81
C SER A 100 -3.38 -12.10 7.27
N GLY A 101 -2.46 -11.62 8.05
CA GLY A 101 -2.73 -11.44 9.49
C GLY A 101 -1.55 -10.94 10.28
N GLY A 102 -0.56 -10.42 9.58
CA GLY A 102 0.57 -9.79 10.21
C GLY A 102 1.52 -10.73 10.96
N ALA A 103 1.50 -12.01 10.64
CA ALA A 103 2.52 -12.93 11.12
C ALA A 103 3.88 -12.50 10.58
N TRP A 104 4.78 -12.15 11.49
CA TRP A 104 6.12 -11.70 11.16
C TRP A 104 7.09 -12.85 11.37
N GLY A 105 7.59 -13.42 10.26
CA GLY A 105 8.82 -14.19 10.32
C GLY A 105 9.99 -13.22 10.16
N PHE A 106 10.85 -13.12 11.16
CA PHE A 106 12.03 -12.24 11.11
C PHE A 106 12.85 -12.48 9.84
N ARG A 107 13.20 -13.72 9.56
CA ARG A 107 13.99 -14.13 8.42
C ARG A 107 13.25 -13.90 7.10
N ASP A 108 11.96 -14.24 7.04
CA ASP A 108 11.21 -14.24 5.79
C ASP A 108 11.08 -12.82 5.21
N GLN A 109 10.78 -11.85 6.06
CA GLN A 109 10.63 -10.47 5.61
C GLN A 109 11.95 -9.77 5.33
N LEU A 110 13.02 -10.13 6.04
CA LEU A 110 14.37 -9.68 5.67
C LEU A 110 14.76 -10.22 4.30
N GLN A 111 14.44 -11.46 4.01
CA GLN A 111 14.68 -12.06 2.69
C GLN A 111 13.85 -11.36 1.61
N ASP A 112 12.57 -11.09 1.87
CA ASP A 112 11.70 -10.37 0.94
C ASP A 112 12.21 -8.95 0.66
N SER A 113 12.81 -8.28 1.66
CA SER A 113 13.37 -6.94 1.47
C SER A 113 14.55 -6.88 0.50
N LEU A 114 15.21 -8.00 0.20
CA LEU A 114 16.26 -8.07 -0.80
C LEU A 114 15.77 -7.66 -2.21
N ALA A 115 14.52 -7.98 -2.54
CA ALA A 115 13.93 -7.59 -3.82
C ALA A 115 13.80 -6.07 -3.97
N LEU A 116 13.77 -5.33 -2.87
CA LEU A 116 13.65 -3.87 -2.86
C LEU A 116 14.98 -3.12 -2.86
N THR A 117 16.10 -3.81 -2.72
CA THR A 117 17.44 -3.16 -2.64
C THR A 117 17.75 -2.32 -3.86
N THR A 118 17.25 -2.68 -5.03
CA THR A 118 17.42 -1.93 -6.28
C THR A 118 16.24 -1.01 -6.57
N LEU A 119 15.02 -1.50 -6.33
CA LEU A 119 13.79 -0.78 -6.69
C LEU A 119 13.44 0.32 -5.68
N TYR A 120 13.58 0.03 -4.39
CA TYR A 120 13.22 0.94 -3.32
C TYR A 120 14.16 0.76 -2.11
N PRO A 121 15.44 1.19 -2.23
CA PRO A 121 16.45 0.95 -1.20
C PRO A 121 16.07 1.47 0.19
N GLN A 122 15.33 2.58 0.25
CA GLN A 122 14.89 3.13 1.53
C GLN A 122 13.94 2.17 2.26
N ALA A 123 12.99 1.56 1.57
CA ALA A 123 12.08 0.57 2.17
C ALA A 123 12.83 -0.68 2.65
N ALA A 124 13.83 -1.14 1.87
CA ALA A 124 14.71 -2.24 2.30
C ALA A 124 15.47 -1.88 3.59
N ARG A 125 16.07 -0.69 3.65
CA ARG A 125 16.77 -0.19 4.83
C ARG A 125 15.85 -0.09 6.04
N ASP A 126 14.67 0.45 5.87
CA ASP A 126 13.70 0.63 6.96
C ASP A 126 13.23 -0.72 7.50
N GLN A 127 13.05 -1.72 6.65
CA GLN A 127 12.72 -3.08 7.05
C GLN A 127 13.87 -3.74 7.84
N ILE A 128 15.11 -3.57 7.41
CA ILE A 128 16.29 -4.06 8.15
C ILE A 128 16.36 -3.43 9.54
N LEU A 129 16.22 -2.11 9.63
CA LEU A 129 16.26 -1.39 10.89
C LEU A 129 15.09 -1.77 11.81
N ARG A 130 13.90 -1.98 11.25
CA ARG A 130 12.73 -2.45 11.99
C ARG A 130 12.98 -3.83 12.59
N SER A 131 13.53 -4.75 11.81
CA SER A 131 13.87 -6.10 12.27
C SER A 131 14.98 -6.08 13.33
N ALA A 132 16.01 -5.27 13.14
CA ALA A 132 17.09 -5.13 14.10
C ALA A 132 16.63 -4.60 15.47
N ARG A 133 15.61 -3.75 15.51
CA ARG A 133 15.02 -3.25 16.78
C ARG A 133 14.30 -4.31 17.60
N GLN A 134 13.99 -5.47 17.01
CA GLN A 134 13.33 -6.59 17.69
C GLN A 134 14.32 -7.63 18.22
N GLN A 135 15.61 -7.43 18.01
CA GLN A 135 16.65 -8.30 18.51
C GLN A 135 16.83 -8.07 20.02
N PHE A 136 16.99 -9.16 20.77
CA PHE A 136 17.34 -9.09 22.17
C PHE A 136 18.79 -8.64 22.35
N GLU A 137 19.13 -8.09 23.54
CA GLU A 137 20.49 -7.64 23.84
C GLU A 137 21.51 -8.80 23.85
N GLU A 138 21.05 -10.00 24.15
CA GLU A 138 21.85 -11.22 24.18
C GLU A 138 22.06 -11.87 22.77
N GLY A 139 21.38 -11.39 21.75
CA GLY A 139 21.48 -11.89 20.38
C GLY A 139 20.26 -12.64 19.86
#